data_ddcc2795452138836e125cfc278bced3
#
_entry.id   ddcc2795452138836e125cfc278bced3
#
_cell.length_a   1.000
_cell.length_b   1.000
_cell.length_c   1.000
_cell.angle_alpha   90.00
_cell.angle_beta   90.00
_cell.angle_gamma   90.00
#
_symmetry.space_group_name_H-M   'P 1'
#
loop_
_entity.id
_entity.type
_entity.pdbx_description
1 polymer ?
#
loop_
_entity_poly.entity_id
_entity_poly.type
_entity_poly.pdbx_seq_one_letter_code
_entity_poly.pdbx_strand_id
1 'polypeptide(L)'
;MSKGRVRKIAHIGIAVRSIEKDGKFYDLLGLIENHREEVVSQKVRTSFRPVGESSMELLEPTSPESPIARALEKRGPGVHHICLEVDDVAAVLTRLKAAGVRLVNETPFEGAHGCLVAFIHPASTGGILLELSQPRDGGH
;
A
#
# COMPACT_ATOMS: atom_id res chain seq x y z
N MET A 1 -5.83 -22.04 15.95
CA MET A 1 -4.99 -21.12 15.16
C MET A 1 -5.61 -19.74 15.14
N SER A 2 -4.86 -18.74 15.49
CA SER A 2 -5.37 -17.39 15.44
C SER A 2 -5.45 -16.93 13.98
N LYS A 3 -6.50 -16.19 13.66
CA LYS A 3 -6.65 -15.55 12.37
C LYS A 3 -5.93 -14.20 12.38
N GLY A 4 -5.62 -13.70 11.23
CA GLY A 4 -5.00 -12.39 11.11
C GLY A 4 -3.52 -12.45 11.38
N ARG A 5 -2.83 -13.40 10.76
CA ARG A 5 -1.37 -13.49 10.83
C ARG A 5 -0.74 -12.66 9.73
N VAL A 6 0.31 -11.94 10.09
CA VAL A 6 1.13 -11.26 9.10
C VAL A 6 2.00 -12.30 8.41
N ARG A 7 1.97 -12.32 7.09
CA ARG A 7 2.70 -13.31 6.29
C ARG A 7 4.00 -12.79 5.72
N LYS A 8 3.99 -11.55 5.25
CA LYS A 8 5.18 -10.97 4.61
C LYS A 8 4.96 -9.47 4.40
N ILE A 9 6.02 -8.79 4.03
CA ILE A 9 5.91 -7.44 3.51
C ILE A 9 5.43 -7.59 2.07
N ALA A 10 4.22 -7.10 1.78
CA ALA A 10 3.66 -7.20 0.44
C ALA A 10 4.32 -6.21 -0.50
N HIS A 11 4.40 -4.94 -0.08
CA HIS A 11 5.06 -3.93 -0.89
C HIS A 11 5.47 -2.71 -0.07
N ILE A 12 6.33 -1.91 -0.69
CA ILE A 12 6.68 -0.58 -0.20
C ILE A 12 6.14 0.40 -1.24
N GLY A 13 5.25 1.30 -0.82
CA GLY A 13 4.66 2.29 -1.70
C GLY A 13 5.48 3.57 -1.69
N ILE A 14 5.84 4.04 -2.86
CA ILE A 14 6.68 5.21 -3.04
C ILE A 14 5.92 6.26 -3.85
N ALA A 15 5.71 7.44 -3.26
CA ALA A 15 5.04 8.53 -3.95
C ALA A 15 6.01 9.17 -4.94
N VAL A 16 5.61 9.27 -6.20
CA VAL A 16 6.42 9.87 -7.25
C VAL A 16 5.57 10.88 -8.02
N ARG A 17 6.23 11.87 -8.61
CA ARG A 17 5.52 12.84 -9.45
C ARG A 17 5.26 12.27 -10.84
N SER A 18 6.11 11.35 -11.30
CA SER A 18 6.01 10.78 -12.64
C SER A 18 6.57 9.37 -12.65
N ILE A 19 5.73 8.39 -12.96
CA ILE A 19 6.19 7.00 -13.12
C ILE A 19 7.18 6.92 -14.29
N GLU A 20 6.92 7.68 -15.35
CA GLU A 20 7.80 7.67 -16.53
C GLU A 20 9.23 8.12 -16.19
N LYS A 21 9.35 9.21 -15.45
CA LYS A 21 10.67 9.75 -15.12
C LYS A 21 11.34 8.99 -13.99
N ASP A 22 10.60 8.79 -12.90
CA ASP A 22 11.20 8.19 -11.70
C ASP A 22 11.40 6.69 -11.84
N GLY A 23 10.64 6.03 -12.70
CA GLY A 23 10.80 4.61 -12.96
C GLY A 23 12.11 4.26 -13.65
N LYS A 24 12.73 5.23 -14.33
CA LYS A 24 13.99 4.96 -15.04
C LYS A 24 15.10 4.49 -14.09
N PHE A 25 15.17 5.05 -12.90
CA PHE A 25 16.13 4.59 -11.90
C PHE A 25 15.91 3.12 -11.56
N TYR A 26 14.64 2.73 -11.38
CA TYR A 26 14.32 1.34 -11.01
C TYR A 26 14.58 0.38 -12.16
N ASP A 27 14.35 0.83 -13.41
CA ASP A 27 14.70 0.06 -14.59
C ASP A 27 16.21 -0.21 -14.62
N LEU A 28 17.00 0.82 -14.36
CA LEU A 28 18.47 0.68 -14.35
C LEU A 28 18.92 -0.26 -13.25
N LEU A 29 18.23 -0.28 -12.13
CA LEU A 29 18.52 -1.18 -11.02
C LEU A 29 18.11 -2.62 -11.32
N GLY A 30 17.33 -2.84 -12.36
CA GLY A 30 16.83 -4.16 -12.71
C GLY A 30 15.45 -4.47 -12.13
N LEU A 31 14.82 -3.52 -11.45
CA LEU A 31 13.47 -3.69 -10.92
C LEU A 31 12.47 -3.22 -11.96
N ILE A 32 12.13 -4.10 -12.88
CA ILE A 32 11.33 -3.78 -14.06
C ILE A 32 9.84 -3.87 -13.73
N GLU A 33 9.08 -2.91 -14.25
CA GLU A 33 7.63 -2.92 -14.10
C GLU A 33 7.05 -4.14 -14.83
N ASN A 34 6.25 -4.96 -14.09
CA ASN A 34 5.56 -6.08 -14.72
C ASN A 34 4.06 -5.82 -14.87
N HIS A 35 3.55 -4.75 -14.24
CA HIS A 35 2.13 -4.45 -14.28
C HIS A 35 1.93 -2.99 -13.89
N ARG A 36 0.90 -2.37 -14.45
CA ARG A 36 0.50 -1.00 -14.11
C ARG A 36 -1.01 -0.98 -13.98
N GLU A 37 -1.50 -0.32 -12.95
CA GLU A 37 -2.93 -0.29 -12.69
C GLU A 37 -3.34 1.08 -12.18
N GLU A 38 -4.52 1.55 -12.61
CA GLU A 38 -5.09 2.76 -12.04
C GLU A 38 -6.15 2.36 -11.03
N VAL A 39 -5.97 2.76 -9.77
CA VAL A 39 -6.95 2.52 -8.71
C VAL A 39 -7.81 3.77 -8.64
N VAL A 40 -8.94 3.75 -9.35
CA VAL A 40 -9.79 4.93 -9.54
C VAL A 40 -10.31 5.48 -8.22
N SER A 41 -10.71 4.59 -7.30
CA SER A 41 -11.24 5.02 -6.00
C SER A 41 -10.21 5.80 -5.16
N GLN A 42 -8.92 5.54 -5.37
CA GLN A 42 -7.84 6.21 -4.64
C GLN A 42 -7.17 7.29 -5.48
N LYS A 43 -7.58 7.44 -6.74
CA LYS A 43 -7.04 8.43 -7.67
C LYS A 43 -5.52 8.31 -7.79
N VAL A 44 -5.07 7.07 -8.01
CA VAL A 44 -3.64 6.77 -8.10
C VAL A 44 -3.37 5.80 -9.24
N ARG A 45 -2.24 6.02 -9.92
CA ARG A 45 -1.71 5.08 -10.91
C ARG A 45 -0.51 4.41 -10.27
N THR A 46 -0.48 3.08 -10.31
CA THR A 46 0.53 2.30 -9.62
C THR A 46 1.37 1.49 -10.60
N SER A 47 2.68 1.61 -10.48
CA SER A 47 3.64 0.81 -11.23
C SER A 47 4.19 -0.27 -10.32
N PHE A 48 3.95 -1.54 -10.66
CA PHE A 48 4.34 -2.68 -9.83
C PHE A 48 5.68 -3.25 -10.30
N ARG A 49 6.67 -3.27 -9.40
CA ARG A 49 8.03 -3.73 -9.70
C ARG A 49 8.42 -4.81 -8.71
N PRO A 50 8.31 -6.10 -9.09
CA PRO A 50 8.57 -7.20 -8.16
C PRO A 50 9.99 -7.24 -7.63
N VAL A 51 10.12 -7.59 -6.36
CA VAL A 51 11.40 -7.81 -5.68
C VAL A 51 11.23 -9.06 -4.81
N GLY A 52 11.69 -10.23 -5.27
CA GLY A 52 11.45 -11.47 -4.53
C GLY A 52 9.96 -11.68 -4.33
N GLU A 53 9.54 -11.92 -3.08
CA GLU A 53 8.11 -12.06 -2.78
C GLU A 53 7.41 -10.73 -2.53
N SER A 54 8.13 -9.62 -2.60
CA SER A 54 7.58 -8.29 -2.36
C SER A 54 7.53 -7.49 -3.64
N SER A 55 7.16 -6.23 -3.53
CA SER A 55 7.10 -5.34 -4.69
C SER A 55 7.44 -3.92 -4.26
N MET A 56 8.13 -3.21 -5.12
CA MET A 56 8.25 -1.76 -5.00
C MET A 56 7.13 -1.19 -5.87
N GLU A 57 6.31 -0.32 -5.32
CA GLU A 57 5.20 0.25 -6.06
C GLU A 57 5.36 1.75 -6.15
N LEU A 58 5.46 2.25 -7.38
CA LEU A 58 5.53 3.69 -7.61
C LEU A 58 4.12 4.21 -7.77
N LEU A 59 3.78 5.23 -6.99
CA LEU A 59 2.42 5.76 -6.90
C LEU A 59 2.40 7.17 -7.45
N GLU A 60 1.68 7.36 -8.56
CA GLU A 60 1.54 8.66 -9.21
C GLU A 60 0.09 9.11 -9.08
N PRO A 61 -0.17 10.34 -8.59
CA PRO A 61 -1.56 10.79 -8.44
C PRO A 61 -2.19 11.05 -9.80
N THR A 62 -3.49 10.71 -9.93
CA THR A 62 -4.24 11.00 -11.15
C THR A 62 -5.08 12.28 -11.03
N SER A 63 -5.13 12.88 -9.83
CA SER A 63 -5.82 14.13 -9.62
C SER A 63 -5.29 14.83 -8.37
N PRO A 64 -5.54 16.14 -8.23
CA PRO A 64 -5.09 16.88 -7.03
C PRO A 64 -5.72 16.40 -5.73
N GLU A 65 -6.88 15.71 -5.79
CA GLU A 65 -7.54 15.19 -4.60
C GLU A 65 -6.97 13.85 -4.13
N SER A 66 -6.03 13.28 -4.88
CA SER A 66 -5.40 12.03 -4.49
C SER A 66 -4.63 12.17 -3.17
N PRO A 67 -4.69 11.17 -2.27
CA PRO A 67 -3.83 11.18 -1.08
C PRO A 67 -2.34 11.26 -1.44
N ILE A 68 -1.96 10.71 -2.60
CA ILE A 68 -0.57 10.78 -3.06
C ILE A 68 -0.21 12.21 -3.45
N ALA A 69 -1.14 12.94 -4.10
CA ALA A 69 -0.91 14.34 -4.44
C ALA A 69 -0.66 15.17 -3.18
N ARG A 70 -1.46 14.93 -2.14
CA ARG A 70 -1.31 15.62 -0.86
C ARG A 70 0.02 15.30 -0.19
N ALA A 71 0.43 14.03 -0.25
CA ALA A 71 1.72 13.60 0.32
C ALA A 71 2.88 14.26 -0.41
N LEU A 72 2.81 14.33 -1.75
CA LEU A 72 3.84 14.98 -2.55
C LEU A 72 3.95 16.46 -2.22
N GLU A 73 2.81 17.12 -2.05
CA GLU A 73 2.79 18.55 -1.71
C GLU A 73 3.37 18.80 -0.33
N LYS A 74 3.03 17.95 0.62
CA LYS A 74 3.43 18.14 2.01
C LYS A 74 4.88 17.73 2.29
N ARG A 75 5.35 16.63 1.70
CA ARG A 75 6.65 16.05 2.02
C ARG A 75 7.57 15.83 0.81
N GLY A 76 7.02 15.96 -0.41
CA GLY A 76 7.75 15.61 -1.62
C GLY A 76 7.79 14.11 -1.88
N PRO A 77 8.49 13.68 -2.94
CA PRO A 77 8.60 12.25 -3.27
C PRO A 77 9.27 11.45 -2.16
N GLY A 78 8.91 10.19 -2.03
CA GLY A 78 9.53 9.30 -1.07
C GLY A 78 8.59 8.19 -0.65
N VAL A 79 9.01 7.40 0.33
CA VAL A 79 8.19 6.30 0.85
C VAL A 79 6.90 6.85 1.42
N HIS A 80 5.78 6.32 0.94
CA HIS A 80 4.46 6.73 1.39
C HIS A 80 3.90 5.77 2.43
N HIS A 81 4.04 4.47 2.19
CA HIS A 81 3.53 3.48 3.12
C HIS A 81 4.23 2.14 2.92
N ILE A 82 4.06 1.27 3.93
CA ILE A 82 4.50 -0.11 3.86
C ILE A 82 3.26 -0.97 3.99
N CYS A 83 3.12 -1.97 3.12
CA CYS A 83 1.99 -2.89 3.14
C CYS A 83 2.41 -4.24 3.67
N LEU A 84 1.65 -4.75 4.63
CA LEU A 84 1.85 -6.09 5.17
C LEU A 84 0.71 -6.98 4.67
N GLU A 85 1.06 -8.14 4.15
CA GLU A 85 0.04 -9.11 3.75
C GLU A 85 -0.40 -9.90 4.98
N VAL A 86 -1.71 -10.04 5.15
CA VAL A 86 -2.30 -10.80 6.25
C VAL A 86 -3.28 -11.81 5.68
N ASP A 87 -3.56 -12.86 6.45
CA ASP A 87 -4.50 -13.88 6.00
C ASP A 87 -5.97 -13.51 6.24
N ASP A 88 -6.24 -12.58 7.18
CA ASP A 88 -7.60 -12.16 7.51
C ASP A 88 -7.58 -10.74 8.04
N VAL A 89 -7.80 -9.78 7.14
CA VAL A 89 -7.69 -8.36 7.48
C VAL A 89 -8.77 -7.94 8.50
N ALA A 90 -9.98 -8.49 8.39
CA ALA A 90 -11.06 -8.14 9.33
C ALA A 90 -10.70 -8.57 10.76
N ALA A 91 -10.10 -9.75 10.91
CA ALA A 91 -9.69 -10.24 12.22
C ALA A 91 -8.58 -9.35 12.81
N VAL A 92 -7.64 -8.92 11.97
CA VAL A 92 -6.58 -8.02 12.43
C VAL A 92 -7.17 -6.69 12.90
N LEU A 93 -8.07 -6.11 12.12
CA LEU A 93 -8.70 -4.83 12.49
C LEU A 93 -9.46 -4.94 13.80
N THR A 94 -10.20 -6.04 14.00
CA THR A 94 -10.94 -6.26 15.24
C THR A 94 -9.98 -6.29 16.43
N ARG A 95 -8.88 -7.03 16.30
CA ARG A 95 -7.88 -7.15 17.36
C ARG A 95 -7.22 -5.80 17.67
N LEU A 96 -6.87 -5.05 16.63
CA LEU A 96 -6.22 -3.75 16.81
C LEU A 96 -7.18 -2.74 17.46
N LYS A 97 -8.42 -2.72 17.00
CA LYS A 97 -9.42 -1.81 17.56
C LYS A 97 -9.65 -2.09 19.04
N ALA A 98 -9.74 -3.38 19.40
CA ALA A 98 -9.94 -3.78 20.81
C ALA A 98 -8.76 -3.33 21.67
N ALA A 99 -7.57 -3.22 21.12
CA ALA A 99 -6.38 -2.78 21.84
C ALA A 99 -6.21 -1.25 21.83
N GLY A 100 -7.15 -0.51 21.28
CA GLY A 100 -7.10 0.96 21.27
C GLY A 100 -6.26 1.55 20.14
N VAL A 101 -5.90 0.75 19.13
CA VAL A 101 -5.13 1.24 18.00
C VAL A 101 -6.03 2.11 17.12
N ARG A 102 -5.48 3.23 16.68
CA ARG A 102 -6.21 4.15 15.81
C ARG A 102 -6.14 3.66 14.36
N LEU A 103 -7.30 3.45 13.75
CA LEU A 103 -7.39 2.95 12.38
C LEU A 103 -7.82 4.07 11.44
N VAL A 104 -7.26 4.09 10.23
CA VAL A 104 -7.77 4.98 9.18
C VAL A 104 -9.07 4.38 8.64
N ASN A 105 -9.09 3.07 8.44
CA ASN A 105 -10.26 2.35 7.94
C ASN A 105 -10.68 1.31 8.98
N GLU A 106 -11.91 1.40 9.47
CA GLU A 106 -12.43 0.40 10.41
C GLU A 106 -12.98 -0.82 9.69
N THR A 107 -13.33 -0.67 8.43
CA THR A 107 -13.75 -1.77 7.55
C THR A 107 -12.82 -1.82 6.35
N PRO A 108 -12.46 -3.03 5.88
CA PRO A 108 -11.61 -3.15 4.68
C PRO A 108 -12.36 -2.68 3.44
N PHE A 109 -11.60 -2.27 2.45
CA PHE A 109 -12.13 -1.91 1.14
C PHE A 109 -11.29 -2.57 0.05
N GLU A 110 -11.80 -2.57 -1.18
CA GLU A 110 -11.10 -3.21 -2.28
C GLU A 110 -10.02 -2.28 -2.83
N GLY A 111 -8.78 -2.78 -2.88
CA GLY A 111 -7.64 -2.05 -3.43
C GLY A 111 -7.15 -2.70 -4.71
N ALA A 112 -5.88 -2.47 -5.04
CA ALA A 112 -5.26 -3.02 -6.25
C ALA A 112 -5.33 -4.55 -6.24
N HIS A 113 -5.40 -5.15 -7.43
CA HIS A 113 -5.47 -6.61 -7.62
C HIS A 113 -6.68 -7.25 -6.95
N GLY A 114 -7.70 -6.45 -6.59
CA GLY A 114 -8.89 -6.97 -5.91
C GLY A 114 -8.64 -7.39 -4.47
N CYS A 115 -7.51 -7.04 -3.89
CA CYS A 115 -7.23 -7.35 -2.49
C CYS A 115 -8.14 -6.55 -1.57
N LEU A 116 -8.42 -7.10 -0.39
CA LEU A 116 -9.07 -6.33 0.67
C LEU A 116 -8.00 -5.61 1.45
N VAL A 117 -8.13 -4.30 1.60
CA VAL A 117 -7.11 -3.49 2.24
C VAL A 117 -7.68 -2.57 3.30
N ALA A 118 -6.84 -2.17 4.24
CA ALA A 118 -7.18 -1.17 5.25
C ALA A 118 -5.89 -0.53 5.76
N PHE A 119 -5.99 0.72 6.20
CA PHE A 119 -4.83 1.46 6.69
C PHE A 119 -4.90 1.69 8.19
N ILE A 120 -3.75 1.63 8.84
CA ILE A 120 -3.58 1.92 10.26
C ILE A 120 -3.01 3.33 10.38
N HIS A 121 -3.57 4.13 11.27
CA HIS A 121 -3.17 5.52 11.42
C HIS A 121 -1.73 5.61 11.95
N PRO A 122 -0.90 6.51 11.37
CA PRO A 122 0.51 6.65 11.81
C PRO A 122 0.67 6.99 13.30
N ALA A 123 -0.34 7.61 13.91
CA ALA A 123 -0.26 7.94 15.34
C ALA A 123 -0.09 6.69 16.21
N SER A 124 -0.54 5.53 15.74
CA SER A 124 -0.46 4.29 16.51
C SER A 124 0.73 3.41 16.10
N THR A 125 1.52 3.84 15.12
CA THR A 125 2.62 3.02 14.59
C THR A 125 3.97 3.70 14.74
N GLY A 126 4.03 4.83 15.44
CA GLY A 126 5.28 5.57 15.55
C GLY A 126 5.60 6.40 14.30
N GLY A 127 4.59 6.74 13.50
CA GLY A 127 4.76 7.64 12.36
C GLY A 127 4.75 6.97 11.01
N ILE A 128 4.52 5.65 10.94
CA ILE A 128 4.50 4.92 9.68
C ILE A 128 3.06 4.66 9.25
N LEU A 129 2.72 5.03 8.03
CA LEU A 129 1.43 4.63 7.47
C LEU A 129 1.54 3.17 7.05
N LEU A 130 0.84 2.30 7.76
CA LEU A 130 0.83 0.87 7.46
C LEU A 130 -0.45 0.49 6.75
N GLU A 131 -0.31 -0.27 5.68
CA GLU A 131 -1.43 -0.86 4.96
C GLU A 131 -1.46 -2.35 5.27
N LEU A 132 -2.67 -2.88 5.44
CA LEU A 132 -2.88 -4.33 5.56
C LEU A 132 -3.57 -4.78 4.29
N SER A 133 -3.15 -5.90 3.75
CA SER A 133 -3.68 -6.42 2.49
C SER A 133 -3.98 -7.90 2.64
N GLN A 134 -5.17 -8.30 2.21
CA GLN A 134 -5.57 -9.71 2.18
C GLN A 134 -5.83 -10.07 0.73
N PRO A 135 -5.07 -11.01 0.15
CA PRO A 135 -5.31 -11.46 -1.22
C PRO A 135 -6.72 -12.05 -1.36
N ARG A 136 -7.33 -11.87 -2.52
CA ARG A 136 -8.71 -12.27 -2.74
C ARG A 136 -8.92 -13.76 -2.52
N ASP A 137 -8.08 -14.59 -3.05
CA ASP A 137 -8.29 -16.06 -2.99
C ASP A 137 -7.45 -16.74 -1.92
N GLY A 138 -7.36 -16.11 -0.74
CA GLY A 138 -6.74 -16.74 0.41
C GLY A 138 -5.23 -16.84 0.35
N GLY A 139 -4.58 -16.03 -0.45
CA GLY A 139 -3.14 -15.93 -0.35
C GLY A 139 -2.36 -16.57 -1.46
N HIS A 140 -2.66 -16.15 -2.63
CA HIS A 140 -1.80 -16.51 -3.77
C HIS A 140 -0.65 -15.53 -3.95
#